data_606903d75b94d1ffc57e8ae51d6f9a48
#
_entry.id   606903d75b94d1ffc57e8ae51d6f9a48
#
_cell.length_a   1.000
_cell.length_b   1.000
_cell.length_c   1.000
_cell.angle_alpha   90.00
_cell.angle_beta   90.00
_cell.angle_gamma   90.00
#
_symmetry.space_group_name_H-M   'P 1'
#
loop_
_entity.id
_entity.type
_entity.pdbx_description
1 polymer ?
#
loop_
_entity_poly.entity_id
_entity_poly.type
_entity_poly.pdbx_seq_one_letter_code
_entity_poly.pdbx_strand_id
1 'polypeptide(L)'
;MSAPIDRSVERGDGYYIVVEEVKPRVQVYKLVDSKIRFFESIWEIPEGITYNAYVVETDSGFLLIDGWKRGFGGLLVEELGKRGVLSRVTHLIVNHMEPDHSGSIPEILSARPGLKVLGHPLAGRLLRDFYGFAGEFKPVQDGEVFEEGGLRIRFLHAPWLHWPETIVTHVEDLGVVFPCDVLGGYGAYREIFLSEMSEEGRKRYFKLAKMYFANVIGHYRDFVLKSLPKLREAVSKSDVVAPGHGLVLDRGDALEMLSSYEKWIKKESRKIVVVYASMYGFTGEAATRLAKVLEGQGFEVVVYGFNDYERPMVSELVSDAMDAEGLLVAAPAYENQIYPTIRYVLDIIAHKTGCPRVFFLHVYGWGSRVGDARSMLEELKCGVVETLDFKPSTVSSMTDSQIKRVIDFFTRTT
;
A
#
# COMPACT_ATOMS: atom_id res chain seq x y z
N MET A 1 -16.21 12.84 34.67
CA MET A 1 -15.59 13.69 33.65
C MET A 1 -14.12 13.35 33.65
N SER A 2 -13.65 12.48 32.74
CA SER A 2 -12.23 12.20 32.54
C SER A 2 -11.59 13.45 31.95
N ALA A 3 -10.40 13.81 32.42
CA ALA A 3 -9.60 14.91 31.85
C ALA A 3 -9.40 14.68 30.36
N PRO A 4 -9.36 15.74 29.52
CA PRO A 4 -9.05 15.60 28.12
C PRO A 4 -7.67 14.93 27.98
N ILE A 5 -7.62 13.79 27.29
CA ILE A 5 -6.39 13.07 26.99
C ILE A 5 -5.56 13.99 26.10
N ASP A 6 -4.33 14.27 26.51
CA ASP A 6 -3.38 15.10 25.76
C ASP A 6 -3.13 14.44 24.39
N ARG A 7 -3.71 15.02 23.34
CA ARG A 7 -3.91 14.41 22.03
C ARG A 7 -2.62 14.16 21.23
N SER A 8 -1.50 14.79 21.56
CA SER A 8 -0.23 14.51 20.92
C SER A 8 0.96 15.03 21.72
N VAL A 9 1.95 14.17 21.96
CA VAL A 9 3.26 14.58 22.48
C VAL A 9 4.24 14.63 21.32
N GLU A 10 4.67 15.84 20.92
CA GLU A 10 5.79 16.00 20.00
C GLU A 10 7.07 15.53 20.72
N ARG A 11 7.66 14.48 20.21
CA ARG A 11 8.97 14.00 20.65
C ARG A 11 9.99 14.46 19.65
N GLY A 12 10.65 15.58 19.81
CA GLY A 12 11.63 16.20 18.93
C GLY A 12 12.04 15.35 17.72
N ASP A 13 12.33 15.97 16.56
CA ASP A 13 12.74 15.26 15.35
C ASP A 13 11.65 14.79 14.36
N GLY A 14 10.39 15.30 14.41
CA GLY A 14 9.35 15.04 13.41
C GLY A 14 8.59 13.72 13.63
N TYR A 15 8.63 13.16 14.83
CA TYR A 15 7.76 12.09 15.29
C TYR A 15 6.72 12.62 16.25
N TYR A 16 5.49 12.10 16.13
CA TYR A 16 4.39 12.40 17.05
C TYR A 16 3.81 11.09 17.55
N ILE A 17 3.42 11.07 18.82
CA ILE A 17 2.69 9.95 19.40
C ILE A 17 1.30 10.46 19.75
N VAL A 18 0.28 9.78 19.25
CA VAL A 18 -1.12 10.05 19.56
C VAL A 18 -1.69 8.80 20.22
N VAL A 19 -2.29 8.97 21.39
CA VAL A 19 -3.00 7.88 22.08
C VAL A 19 -4.42 8.34 22.33
N GLU A 20 -5.39 7.65 21.75
CA GLU A 20 -6.80 8.02 21.83
C GLU A 20 -7.72 6.79 21.87
N GLU A 21 -8.88 6.93 22.50
CA GLU A 21 -9.91 5.92 22.47
C GLU A 21 -10.64 5.97 21.13
N VAL A 22 -10.62 4.85 20.38
CA VAL A 22 -11.32 4.72 19.08
C VAL A 22 -12.72 4.12 19.26
N LYS A 23 -12.95 3.45 20.38
CA LYS A 23 -14.24 2.91 20.80
C LYS A 23 -14.13 2.59 22.29
N PRO A 24 -15.22 2.57 23.09
CA PRO A 24 -15.15 2.11 24.47
C PRO A 24 -14.38 0.80 24.61
N ARG A 25 -13.36 0.75 25.48
CA ARG A 25 -12.44 -0.36 25.69
C ARG A 25 -11.36 -0.55 24.61
N VAL A 26 -11.30 0.30 23.56
CA VAL A 26 -10.30 0.17 22.48
C VAL A 26 -9.53 1.48 22.31
N GLN A 27 -8.23 1.43 22.46
CA GLN A 27 -7.32 2.55 22.27
C GLN A 27 -6.35 2.31 21.11
N VAL A 28 -6.06 3.36 20.35
CA VAL A 28 -4.96 3.38 19.41
C VAL A 28 -3.73 4.02 20.04
N TYR A 29 -2.59 3.41 19.84
CA TYR A 29 -1.25 3.95 20.08
C TYR A 29 -0.63 4.19 18.70
N LYS A 30 -0.72 5.42 18.23
CA LYS A 30 -0.31 5.83 16.88
C LYS A 30 1.04 6.55 16.96
N LEU A 31 2.02 6.00 16.25
CA LEU A 31 3.27 6.69 15.95
C LEU A 31 3.16 7.33 14.55
N VAL A 32 3.29 8.65 14.49
CA VAL A 32 3.27 9.43 13.24
C VAL A 32 4.70 9.74 12.83
N ASP A 33 5.12 9.22 11.68
CA ASP A 33 6.45 9.46 11.09
C ASP A 33 6.33 10.39 9.87
N SER A 34 6.53 11.69 10.10
CA SER A 34 6.51 12.71 9.04
C SER A 34 7.88 12.91 8.36
N LYS A 35 8.93 12.26 8.85
CA LYS A 35 10.29 12.38 8.31
C LYS A 35 10.65 11.35 7.27
N ILE A 36 10.02 10.20 7.34
CA ILE A 36 10.26 9.13 6.37
C ILE A 36 9.98 9.64 4.96
N ARG A 37 10.88 9.33 4.04
CA ARG A 37 10.75 9.71 2.63
C ARG A 37 10.50 8.53 1.72
N PHE A 38 10.91 7.34 2.18
CA PHE A 38 10.76 6.10 1.43
C PHE A 38 10.20 5.00 2.33
N PHE A 39 9.14 4.35 1.89
CA PHE A 39 8.64 3.12 2.50
C PHE A 39 9.32 1.92 1.83
N GLU A 40 9.66 0.88 2.61
CA GLU A 40 10.45 -0.29 2.14
C GLU A 40 11.73 0.08 1.37
N SER A 41 12.27 1.29 1.57
CA SER A 41 13.45 1.84 0.86
C SER A 41 13.26 2.02 -0.66
N ILE A 42 12.07 1.86 -1.18
CA ILE A 42 11.75 1.93 -2.62
C ILE A 42 10.66 2.95 -2.96
N TRP A 43 9.62 3.07 -2.12
CA TRP A 43 8.44 3.88 -2.42
C TRP A 43 8.58 5.28 -1.86
N GLU A 44 8.59 6.29 -2.73
CA GLU A 44 8.59 7.69 -2.31
C GLU A 44 7.26 8.02 -1.62
N ILE A 45 7.33 8.45 -0.35
CA ILE A 45 6.16 8.82 0.47
C ILE A 45 6.38 10.17 1.17
N PRO A 46 6.44 11.28 0.43
CA PRO A 46 6.70 12.60 1.03
C PRO A 46 5.67 13.01 2.10
N GLU A 47 4.48 12.44 2.06
CA GLU A 47 3.42 12.63 3.06
C GLU A 47 3.67 11.89 4.38
N GLY A 48 4.70 11.02 4.45
CA GLY A 48 4.97 10.20 5.61
C GLY A 48 4.01 9.03 5.80
N ILE A 49 4.00 8.45 7.01
CA ILE A 49 3.18 7.29 7.38
C ILE A 49 2.89 7.27 8.87
N THR A 50 1.94 6.46 9.30
CA THR A 50 1.71 6.13 10.72
C THR A 50 1.92 4.65 10.97
N TYR A 51 2.29 4.28 12.20
CA TYR A 51 2.33 2.91 12.70
C TYR A 51 1.38 2.82 13.87
N ASN A 52 0.32 2.04 13.73
CA ASN A 52 -0.77 1.95 14.69
C ASN A 52 -0.70 0.61 15.43
N ALA A 53 -0.51 0.65 16.74
CA ALA A 53 -0.74 -0.46 17.65
C ALA A 53 -2.04 -0.22 18.42
N TYR A 54 -2.72 -1.28 18.83
CA TYR A 54 -4.00 -1.15 19.51
C TYR A 54 -4.01 -1.89 20.83
N VAL A 55 -4.74 -1.34 21.79
CA VAL A 55 -4.98 -1.94 23.09
C VAL A 55 -6.47 -2.15 23.27
N VAL A 56 -6.87 -3.37 23.60
CA VAL A 56 -8.25 -3.73 23.88
C VAL A 56 -8.36 -4.11 25.36
N GLU A 57 -9.20 -3.38 26.13
CA GLU A 57 -9.47 -3.70 27.51
C GLU A 57 -10.43 -4.89 27.63
N THR A 58 -10.05 -5.85 28.46
CA THR A 58 -10.82 -7.05 28.80
C THR A 58 -11.08 -7.10 30.30
N ASP A 59 -11.93 -8.00 30.76
CA ASP A 59 -12.19 -8.14 32.19
C ASP A 59 -10.96 -8.71 32.97
N SER A 60 -10.01 -9.32 32.23
CA SER A 60 -8.78 -9.91 32.80
C SER A 60 -7.54 -9.02 32.65
N GLY A 61 -7.61 -7.93 31.87
CA GLY A 61 -6.48 -7.03 31.58
C GLY A 61 -6.59 -6.41 30.19
N PHE A 62 -5.51 -6.48 29.43
CA PHE A 62 -5.46 -5.88 28.09
C PHE A 62 -4.91 -6.88 27.05
N LEU A 63 -5.47 -6.82 25.86
CA LEU A 63 -4.85 -7.38 24.65
C LEU A 63 -4.07 -6.27 23.96
N LEU A 64 -2.84 -6.54 23.57
CA LEU A 64 -2.06 -5.68 22.67
C LEU A 64 -2.11 -6.28 21.27
N ILE A 65 -2.46 -5.49 20.28
CA ILE A 65 -2.58 -5.91 18.88
C ILE A 65 -1.53 -5.16 18.07
N ASP A 66 -0.61 -5.92 17.47
CA ASP A 66 0.56 -5.45 16.75
C ASP A 66 1.45 -4.49 17.58
N GLY A 67 2.36 -3.81 16.95
CA GLY A 67 3.27 -2.86 17.58
C GLY A 67 3.71 -1.80 16.59
N TRP A 68 4.90 -1.22 16.84
CA TRP A 68 5.49 -0.18 16.02
C TRP A 68 6.76 -0.67 15.32
N LYS A 69 7.20 0.11 14.37
CA LYS A 69 8.43 -0.06 13.60
C LYS A 69 9.63 -0.27 14.53
N ARG A 70 10.54 -1.10 14.07
CA ARG A 70 11.83 -1.32 14.72
C ARG A 70 12.53 0.00 15.05
N GLY A 71 13.05 0.12 16.27
CA GLY A 71 13.69 1.32 16.79
C GLY A 71 12.75 2.23 17.60
N PHE A 72 11.45 1.97 17.59
CA PHE A 72 10.46 2.72 18.38
C PHE A 72 9.85 1.90 19.52
N GLY A 73 10.31 0.65 19.73
CA GLY A 73 9.77 -0.24 20.75
C GLY A 73 9.88 0.33 22.17
N GLY A 74 11.00 0.97 22.49
CA GLY A 74 11.17 1.62 23.81
C GLY A 74 10.15 2.73 24.07
N LEU A 75 9.78 3.50 23.04
CA LEU A 75 8.75 4.54 23.18
C LEU A 75 7.35 3.93 23.35
N LEU A 76 7.03 2.85 22.65
CA LEU A 76 5.75 2.14 22.85
C LEU A 76 5.63 1.60 24.24
N VAL A 77 6.68 0.94 24.76
CA VAL A 77 6.75 0.43 26.13
C VAL A 77 6.57 1.56 27.17
N GLU A 78 7.21 2.71 26.94
CA GLU A 78 7.07 3.89 27.79
C GLU A 78 5.61 4.39 27.82
N GLU A 79 4.96 4.51 26.65
CA GLU A 79 3.58 5.00 26.57
C GLU A 79 2.57 4.02 27.18
N LEU A 80 2.76 2.70 26.95
CA LEU A 80 1.95 1.67 27.62
C LEU A 80 2.14 1.70 29.14
N GLY A 81 3.39 1.91 29.58
CA GLY A 81 3.73 2.01 31.02
C GLY A 81 3.10 3.22 31.71
N LYS A 82 3.20 4.41 31.11
CA LYS A 82 2.61 5.65 31.63
C LYS A 82 1.10 5.54 31.90
N ARG A 83 0.41 4.74 31.11
CA ARG A 83 -1.04 4.53 31.20
C ARG A 83 -1.44 3.32 32.03
N GLY A 84 -0.47 2.62 32.65
CA GLY A 84 -0.72 1.44 33.45
C GLY A 84 -1.16 0.21 32.66
N VAL A 85 -1.05 0.26 31.34
CA VAL A 85 -1.46 -0.82 30.43
C VAL A 85 -0.45 -1.95 30.45
N LEU A 86 0.85 -1.65 30.32
CA LEU A 86 1.93 -2.64 30.13
C LEU A 86 1.91 -3.78 31.15
N SER A 87 1.76 -3.45 32.44
CA SER A 87 1.75 -4.44 33.53
C SER A 87 0.53 -5.37 33.52
N ARG A 88 -0.54 -4.98 32.82
CA ARG A 88 -1.82 -5.67 32.74
C ARG A 88 -2.05 -6.34 31.38
N VAL A 89 -1.11 -6.23 30.41
CA VAL A 89 -1.23 -6.93 29.13
C VAL A 89 -1.17 -8.44 29.38
N THR A 90 -2.19 -9.16 28.94
CA THR A 90 -2.32 -10.62 29.07
C THR A 90 -1.81 -11.33 27.83
N HIS A 91 -2.08 -10.79 26.64
CA HIS A 91 -1.71 -11.37 25.35
C HIS A 91 -1.25 -10.30 24.37
N LEU A 92 -0.26 -10.66 23.53
CA LEU A 92 0.11 -9.93 22.33
C LEU A 92 -0.42 -10.70 21.12
N ILE A 93 -1.23 -10.06 20.30
CA ILE A 93 -1.71 -10.61 19.04
C ILE A 93 -0.88 -10.01 17.92
N VAL A 94 -0.28 -10.85 17.08
CA VAL A 94 0.54 -10.44 15.95
C VAL A 94 -0.24 -10.76 14.67
N ASN A 95 -0.79 -9.72 14.04
CA ASN A 95 -1.49 -9.87 12.78
C ASN A 95 -0.50 -10.03 11.62
N HIS A 96 0.67 -9.38 11.72
CA HIS A 96 1.67 -9.35 10.67
C HIS A 96 3.10 -9.23 11.25
N MET A 97 4.05 -9.92 10.61
CA MET A 97 5.41 -10.03 11.12
C MET A 97 6.40 -9.05 10.49
N GLU A 98 5.99 -8.20 9.56
CA GLU A 98 6.88 -7.18 9.04
C GLU A 98 7.39 -6.26 10.16
N PRO A 99 8.70 -5.88 10.15
CA PRO A 99 9.30 -5.15 11.27
C PRO A 99 8.77 -3.73 11.51
N ASP A 100 7.87 -3.25 10.70
CA ASP A 100 7.16 -1.99 10.94
C ASP A 100 5.90 -2.15 11.83
N HIS A 101 5.42 -3.39 12.00
CA HIS A 101 4.38 -3.77 12.99
C HIS A 101 4.94 -4.63 14.12
N SER A 102 5.89 -5.51 13.81
CA SER A 102 6.46 -6.44 14.79
C SER A 102 7.75 -5.95 15.46
N GLY A 103 8.33 -4.85 14.95
CA GLY A 103 9.68 -4.40 15.35
C GLY A 103 9.83 -3.97 16.80
N SER A 104 8.73 -3.70 17.51
CA SER A 104 8.70 -3.37 18.95
C SER A 104 8.52 -4.59 19.86
N ILE A 105 8.32 -5.79 19.30
CA ILE A 105 8.08 -7.02 20.07
C ILE A 105 9.24 -7.34 21.05
N PRO A 106 10.52 -7.22 20.67
CA PRO A 106 11.63 -7.49 21.61
C PRO A 106 11.57 -6.65 22.87
N GLU A 107 11.31 -5.34 22.75
CA GLU A 107 11.22 -4.42 23.88
C GLU A 107 9.98 -4.70 24.73
N ILE A 108 8.84 -5.01 24.11
CA ILE A 108 7.60 -5.39 24.82
C ILE A 108 7.84 -6.65 25.64
N LEU A 109 8.42 -7.71 25.06
CA LEU A 109 8.69 -8.96 25.74
C LEU A 109 9.75 -8.83 26.85
N SER A 110 10.74 -7.95 26.64
CA SER A 110 11.72 -7.63 27.68
C SER A 110 11.08 -6.92 28.88
N ALA A 111 10.16 -5.99 28.62
CA ALA A 111 9.45 -5.23 29.64
C ALA A 111 8.30 -6.02 30.29
N ARG A 112 7.78 -7.05 29.63
CA ARG A 112 6.70 -7.93 30.09
C ARG A 112 7.07 -9.41 29.90
N PRO A 113 8.00 -9.95 30.69
CA PRO A 113 8.39 -11.35 30.60
C PRO A 113 7.20 -12.29 30.85
N GLY A 114 7.12 -13.36 30.06
CA GLY A 114 6.03 -14.34 30.13
C GLY A 114 4.73 -13.92 29.44
N LEU A 115 4.73 -12.82 28.67
CA LEU A 115 3.62 -12.44 27.83
C LEU A 115 3.37 -13.50 26.75
N LYS A 116 2.11 -13.95 26.64
CA LYS A 116 1.70 -14.93 25.64
C LYS A 116 1.52 -14.25 24.29
N VAL A 117 2.04 -14.86 23.25
CA VAL A 117 1.94 -14.32 21.87
C VAL A 117 1.03 -15.20 21.03
N LEU A 118 0.06 -14.60 20.36
CA LEU A 118 -0.87 -15.26 19.43
C LEU A 118 -0.61 -14.77 18.02
N GLY A 119 -0.76 -15.64 17.03
CA GLY A 119 -0.63 -15.26 15.62
C GLY A 119 -0.74 -16.47 14.69
N HIS A 120 -0.60 -16.21 13.40
CA HIS A 120 -0.57 -17.28 12.40
C HIS A 120 0.54 -18.31 12.73
N PRO A 121 0.37 -19.62 12.45
CA PRO A 121 1.40 -20.62 12.70
C PRO A 121 2.81 -20.25 12.18
N LEU A 122 2.90 -19.60 11.01
CA LEU A 122 4.18 -19.12 10.46
C LEU A 122 4.79 -17.96 11.27
N ALA A 123 3.98 -17.14 11.95
CA ALA A 123 4.47 -16.01 12.74
C ALA A 123 5.36 -16.48 13.89
N GLY A 124 5.06 -17.65 14.50
CA GLY A 124 5.90 -18.24 15.54
C GLY A 124 7.31 -18.61 15.05
N ARG A 125 7.46 -19.00 13.78
CA ARG A 125 8.75 -19.22 13.15
C ARG A 125 9.46 -17.89 12.89
N LEU A 126 8.76 -16.92 12.30
CA LEU A 126 9.32 -15.61 11.98
C LEU A 126 9.77 -14.85 13.25
N LEU A 127 9.02 -14.98 14.37
CA LEU A 127 9.43 -14.43 15.67
C LEU A 127 10.79 -14.98 16.13
N ARG A 128 11.04 -16.28 15.94
CA ARG A 128 12.35 -16.87 16.25
C ARG A 128 13.43 -16.39 15.30
N ASP A 129 13.12 -16.36 14.00
CA ASP A 129 14.09 -16.02 12.95
C ASP A 129 14.49 -14.52 13.02
N PHE A 130 13.55 -13.61 13.29
CA PHE A 130 13.82 -12.17 13.39
C PHE A 130 14.32 -11.72 14.76
N TYR A 131 13.79 -12.32 15.85
CA TYR A 131 13.97 -11.77 17.21
C TYR A 131 14.53 -12.76 18.21
N GLY A 132 14.83 -14.00 17.82
CA GLY A 132 15.30 -15.04 18.75
C GLY A 132 14.27 -15.41 19.81
N PHE A 133 12.99 -15.24 19.52
CA PHE A 133 11.90 -15.48 20.48
C PHE A 133 11.88 -16.94 20.96
N ALA A 134 11.87 -17.12 22.29
CA ALA A 134 11.82 -18.43 22.97
C ALA A 134 10.65 -18.53 23.98
N GLY A 135 9.72 -17.57 23.94
CA GLY A 135 8.57 -17.52 24.85
C GLY A 135 7.40 -18.40 24.40
N GLU A 136 6.28 -18.27 25.09
CA GLU A 136 5.04 -19.00 24.78
C GLU A 136 4.35 -18.40 23.54
N PHE A 137 4.20 -19.21 22.50
CA PHE A 137 3.48 -18.85 21.27
C PHE A 137 2.30 -19.80 21.05
N LYS A 138 1.12 -19.23 20.91
CA LYS A 138 -0.11 -19.97 20.55
C LYS A 138 -0.46 -19.68 19.08
N PRO A 139 -0.33 -20.69 18.19
CA PRO A 139 -0.83 -20.56 16.82
C PRO A 139 -2.35 -20.51 16.81
N VAL A 140 -2.91 -19.64 15.96
CA VAL A 140 -4.37 -19.52 15.74
C VAL A 140 -4.76 -20.01 14.35
N GLN A 141 -5.96 -20.59 14.22
CA GLN A 141 -6.47 -21.13 12.97
C GLN A 141 -7.43 -20.13 12.28
N ASP A 142 -7.64 -20.30 10.97
CA ASP A 142 -8.64 -19.49 10.23
C ASP A 142 -10.05 -19.76 10.78
N GLY A 143 -10.74 -18.70 11.17
CA GLY A 143 -12.06 -18.77 11.79
C GLY A 143 -12.09 -19.14 13.28
N GLU A 144 -10.93 -19.43 13.90
CA GLU A 144 -10.86 -19.72 15.35
C GLU A 144 -11.40 -18.52 16.15
N VAL A 145 -12.18 -18.84 17.18
CA VAL A 145 -12.61 -17.86 18.20
C VAL A 145 -11.85 -18.14 19.50
N PHE A 146 -11.11 -17.13 19.94
CA PHE A 146 -10.44 -17.11 21.21
C PHE A 146 -11.24 -16.27 22.21
N GLU A 147 -11.53 -16.82 23.36
CA GLU A 147 -12.25 -16.12 24.42
C GLU A 147 -11.25 -15.63 25.48
N GLU A 148 -11.27 -14.33 25.76
CA GLU A 148 -10.41 -13.71 26.76
C GLU A 148 -11.13 -12.57 27.48
N GLY A 149 -11.21 -12.65 28.81
CA GLY A 149 -11.81 -11.61 29.65
C GLY A 149 -13.17 -11.14 29.18
N GLY A 150 -14.06 -12.07 28.86
CA GLY A 150 -15.42 -11.80 28.42
C GLY A 150 -15.60 -11.34 26.98
N LEU A 151 -14.54 -11.35 26.18
CA LEU A 151 -14.59 -10.97 24.76
C LEU A 151 -14.31 -12.17 23.85
N ARG A 152 -14.98 -12.21 22.71
CA ARG A 152 -14.77 -13.17 21.62
C ARG A 152 -13.92 -12.52 20.55
N ILE A 153 -12.75 -13.09 20.32
CA ILE A 153 -11.76 -12.64 19.36
C ILE A 153 -11.69 -13.69 18.23
N ARG A 154 -12.15 -13.34 17.05
CA ARG A 154 -12.09 -14.20 15.87
C ARG A 154 -10.86 -13.85 15.04
N PHE A 155 -10.12 -14.88 14.62
CA PHE A 155 -9.00 -14.73 13.71
C PHE A 155 -9.39 -15.15 12.29
N LEU A 156 -9.06 -14.30 11.32
CA LEU A 156 -9.29 -14.56 9.90
C LEU A 156 -7.94 -14.57 9.20
N HIS A 157 -7.55 -15.71 8.61
CA HIS A 157 -6.33 -15.74 7.83
C HIS A 157 -6.53 -14.98 6.51
N ALA A 158 -5.62 -14.07 6.22
CA ALA A 158 -5.58 -13.27 5.00
C ALA A 158 -4.22 -13.44 4.29
N PRO A 159 -3.84 -14.69 3.92
CA PRO A 159 -2.51 -14.98 3.41
C PRO A 159 -2.21 -14.15 2.16
N TRP A 160 -0.98 -13.63 2.10
CA TRP A 160 -0.50 -12.79 1.03
C TRP A 160 -1.20 -11.41 0.91
N LEU A 161 -1.70 -10.91 2.05
CA LEU A 161 -2.14 -9.53 2.17
C LEU A 161 -1.26 -8.76 3.21
N HIS A 162 0.10 -8.55 3.05
CA HIS A 162 0.87 -8.92 1.84
C HIS A 162 1.91 -10.03 2.10
N TRP A 163 2.00 -10.58 3.28
CA TRP A 163 2.85 -11.74 3.62
C TRP A 163 2.00 -12.99 3.85
N PRO A 164 2.61 -14.20 3.80
CA PRO A 164 1.86 -15.46 3.88
C PRO A 164 1.19 -15.71 5.24
N GLU A 165 1.70 -15.09 6.32
CA GLU A 165 1.22 -15.25 7.69
C GLU A 165 0.21 -14.19 8.14
N THR A 166 -0.16 -13.27 7.28
CA THR A 166 -1.10 -12.19 7.64
C THR A 166 -2.43 -12.73 8.13
N ILE A 167 -2.87 -12.24 9.30
CA ILE A 167 -4.20 -12.48 9.84
C ILE A 167 -4.91 -11.15 10.11
N VAL A 168 -6.21 -11.22 10.23
CA VAL A 168 -7.09 -10.13 10.66
C VAL A 168 -7.73 -10.52 11.99
N THR A 169 -7.61 -9.68 12.97
CA THR A 169 -8.24 -9.87 14.28
C THR A 169 -9.58 -9.15 14.33
N HIS A 170 -10.65 -9.86 14.68
CA HIS A 170 -11.99 -9.30 14.83
C HIS A 170 -12.49 -9.51 16.26
N VAL A 171 -12.62 -8.45 17.03
CA VAL A 171 -13.21 -8.46 18.36
C VAL A 171 -14.73 -8.30 18.21
N GLU A 172 -15.43 -9.44 18.16
CA GLU A 172 -16.84 -9.51 17.76
C GLU A 172 -17.75 -8.71 18.70
N ASP A 173 -17.57 -8.86 20.01
CA ASP A 173 -18.42 -8.22 21.01
C ASP A 173 -18.25 -6.69 21.08
N LEU A 174 -17.13 -6.19 20.59
CA LEU A 174 -16.90 -4.75 20.46
C LEU A 174 -17.17 -4.22 19.05
N GLY A 175 -17.37 -5.08 18.06
CA GLY A 175 -17.55 -4.71 16.66
C GLY A 175 -16.36 -3.93 16.11
N VAL A 176 -15.14 -4.42 16.34
CA VAL A 176 -13.89 -3.81 15.84
C VAL A 176 -13.05 -4.83 15.09
N VAL A 177 -12.60 -4.45 13.89
CA VAL A 177 -11.70 -5.24 13.06
C VAL A 177 -10.32 -4.59 13.01
N PHE A 178 -9.28 -5.36 13.21
CA PHE A 178 -7.87 -4.96 13.13
C PHE A 178 -7.21 -5.69 11.95
N PRO A 179 -7.18 -5.10 10.75
CA PRO A 179 -6.76 -5.78 9.54
C PRO A 179 -5.26 -5.61 9.21
N CYS A 180 -4.46 -5.02 10.10
CA CYS A 180 -3.07 -4.63 9.89
C CYS A 180 -2.92 -3.78 8.61
N ASP A 181 -2.16 -4.23 7.60
CA ASP A 181 -1.92 -3.51 6.35
C ASP A 181 -3.16 -3.34 5.48
N VAL A 182 -4.07 -4.29 5.56
CA VAL A 182 -5.30 -4.23 4.76
C VAL A 182 -6.12 -3.02 5.17
N LEU A 183 -6.56 -2.24 4.19
CA LEU A 183 -7.27 -0.96 4.38
C LEU A 183 -6.41 0.17 4.95
N GLY A 184 -5.09 -0.03 5.07
CA GLY A 184 -4.13 1.00 5.45
C GLY A 184 -3.87 2.03 4.34
N GLY A 185 -3.14 3.08 4.67
CA GLY A 185 -2.76 4.14 3.73
C GLY A 185 -1.55 4.94 4.19
N TYR A 186 -0.86 5.56 3.24
CA TYR A 186 0.19 6.55 3.53
C TYR A 186 -0.38 7.84 4.11
N GLY A 187 0.49 8.61 4.73
CA GLY A 187 0.22 9.93 5.28
C GLY A 187 0.49 10.02 6.78
N ALA A 188 1.17 11.07 7.19
CA ALA A 188 1.50 11.36 8.60
C ALA A 188 0.33 12.08 9.29
N TYR A 189 -0.82 11.43 9.37
CA TYR A 189 -2.04 11.96 9.97
C TYR A 189 -1.97 11.95 11.49
N ARG A 190 -2.29 13.10 12.13
CA ARG A 190 -2.51 13.20 13.57
C ARG A 190 -3.94 12.88 13.95
N GLU A 191 -4.87 13.09 13.04
CA GLU A 191 -6.27 12.70 13.16
C GLU A 191 -6.36 11.19 13.36
N ILE A 192 -7.38 10.75 14.05
CA ILE A 192 -7.61 9.33 14.29
C ILE A 192 -8.55 8.74 13.24
N PHE A 193 -9.68 9.41 12.99
CA PHE A 193 -10.71 8.89 12.10
C PHE A 193 -10.71 9.59 10.74
N LEU A 194 -11.02 8.82 9.69
CA LEU A 194 -11.25 9.39 8.37
C LEU A 194 -12.46 10.34 8.36
N SER A 195 -13.45 10.10 9.21
CA SER A 195 -14.61 10.99 9.38
C SER A 195 -14.29 12.36 9.97
N GLU A 196 -13.12 12.56 10.54
CA GLU A 196 -12.63 13.87 11.01
C GLU A 196 -12.11 14.76 9.87
N MET A 197 -11.88 14.15 8.69
CA MET A 197 -11.33 14.84 7.54
C MET A 197 -12.41 15.62 6.77
N SER A 198 -12.00 16.74 6.16
CA SER A 198 -12.83 17.41 5.16
C SER A 198 -13.04 16.50 3.93
N GLU A 199 -14.01 16.83 3.07
CA GLU A 199 -14.25 16.08 1.84
C GLU A 199 -13.00 16.02 0.95
N GLU A 200 -12.23 17.10 0.86
CA GLU A 200 -10.96 17.14 0.13
C GLU A 200 -9.89 16.26 0.82
N GLY A 201 -9.79 16.34 2.15
CA GLY A 201 -8.92 15.47 2.94
C GLY A 201 -9.25 14.01 2.76
N ARG A 202 -10.54 13.65 2.74
CA ARG A 202 -11.01 12.29 2.45
C ARG A 202 -10.59 11.82 1.05
N LYS A 203 -10.79 12.63 0.02
CA LYS A 203 -10.35 12.32 -1.36
C LYS A 203 -8.83 12.10 -1.43
N ARG A 204 -8.06 12.96 -0.75
CA ARG A 204 -6.60 12.81 -0.64
C ARG A 204 -6.22 11.51 0.07
N TYR A 205 -6.89 11.17 1.17
CA TYR A 205 -6.65 9.91 1.87
C TYR A 205 -6.89 8.70 0.98
N PHE A 206 -7.99 8.64 0.22
CA PHE A 206 -8.25 7.56 -0.73
C PHE A 206 -7.19 7.47 -1.83
N LYS A 207 -6.65 8.61 -2.31
CA LYS A 207 -5.50 8.61 -3.25
C LYS A 207 -4.27 7.97 -2.61
N LEU A 208 -3.94 8.32 -1.37
CA LEU A 208 -2.78 7.78 -0.65
C LEU A 208 -2.98 6.31 -0.26
N ALA A 209 -4.20 5.91 0.08
CA ALA A 209 -4.55 4.51 0.33
C ALA A 209 -4.45 3.66 -0.96
N LYS A 210 -4.83 4.21 -2.13
CA LYS A 210 -4.62 3.57 -3.42
C LYS A 210 -3.13 3.40 -3.72
N MET A 211 -2.32 4.42 -3.45
CA MET A 211 -0.88 4.36 -3.63
C MET A 211 -0.25 3.30 -2.72
N TYR A 212 -0.65 3.25 -1.45
CA TYR A 212 -0.24 2.20 -0.52
C TYR A 212 -0.64 0.81 -1.04
N PHE A 213 -1.90 0.63 -1.43
CA PHE A 213 -2.38 -0.63 -2.00
C PHE A 213 -1.54 -1.08 -3.20
N ALA A 214 -1.32 -0.21 -4.18
CA ALA A 214 -0.58 -0.52 -5.39
C ALA A 214 0.88 -0.90 -5.12
N ASN A 215 1.52 -0.18 -4.20
CA ASN A 215 2.93 -0.34 -3.89
C ASN A 215 3.20 -1.57 -2.99
N VAL A 216 2.32 -1.83 -2.03
CA VAL A 216 2.52 -2.86 -1.00
C VAL A 216 1.75 -4.15 -1.32
N ILE A 217 0.44 -4.05 -1.53
CA ILE A 217 -0.48 -5.20 -1.64
C ILE A 217 -0.66 -5.65 -3.10
N GLY A 218 -0.54 -4.75 -4.07
CA GLY A 218 -0.95 -4.92 -5.47
C GLY A 218 -0.38 -6.13 -6.20
N HIS A 219 0.82 -6.61 -5.81
CA HIS A 219 1.37 -7.85 -6.35
C HIS A 219 0.45 -9.06 -6.10
N TYR A 220 -0.21 -9.09 -4.95
CA TYR A 220 -1.02 -10.22 -4.47
C TYR A 220 -2.52 -10.08 -4.76
N ARG A 221 -2.91 -9.34 -5.80
CA ARG A 221 -4.29 -9.01 -6.17
C ARG A 221 -5.25 -10.22 -6.23
N ASP A 222 -4.76 -11.38 -6.64
CA ASP A 222 -5.60 -12.60 -6.70
C ASP A 222 -5.96 -13.11 -5.30
N PHE A 223 -5.03 -12.96 -4.33
CA PHE A 223 -5.30 -13.28 -2.93
C PHE A 223 -6.21 -12.23 -2.28
N VAL A 224 -6.08 -10.96 -2.69
CA VAL A 224 -7.02 -9.91 -2.28
C VAL A 224 -8.44 -10.29 -2.70
N LEU A 225 -8.67 -10.59 -3.99
CA LEU A 225 -9.99 -10.97 -4.50
C LEU A 225 -10.58 -12.17 -3.76
N LYS A 226 -9.77 -13.18 -3.43
CA LYS A 226 -10.19 -14.35 -2.64
C LYS A 226 -10.56 -14.00 -1.20
N SER A 227 -9.89 -13.00 -0.61
CA SER A 227 -10.12 -12.59 0.79
C SER A 227 -11.27 -11.59 0.95
N LEU A 228 -11.63 -10.84 -0.12
CA LEU A 228 -12.69 -9.82 -0.07
C LEU A 228 -14.00 -10.29 0.57
N PRO A 229 -14.56 -11.50 0.27
CA PRO A 229 -15.83 -11.91 0.86
C PRO A 229 -15.78 -11.98 2.39
N LYS A 230 -14.75 -12.64 2.95
CA LYS A 230 -14.59 -12.75 4.41
C LYS A 230 -14.29 -11.41 5.08
N LEU A 231 -13.50 -10.53 4.43
CA LEU A 231 -13.22 -9.19 4.93
C LEU A 231 -14.51 -8.36 4.95
N ARG A 232 -15.29 -8.37 3.88
CA ARG A 232 -16.61 -7.68 3.82
C ARG A 232 -17.56 -8.18 4.89
N GLU A 233 -17.57 -9.50 5.15
CA GLU A 233 -18.41 -10.08 6.20
C GLU A 233 -18.01 -9.54 7.58
N ALA A 234 -16.72 -9.57 7.93
CA ALA A 234 -16.23 -9.05 9.20
C ALA A 234 -16.50 -7.55 9.36
N VAL A 235 -16.20 -6.74 8.33
CA VAL A 235 -16.46 -5.30 8.32
C VAL A 235 -17.96 -5.00 8.45
N SER A 236 -18.84 -5.75 7.78
CA SER A 236 -20.29 -5.54 7.85
C SER A 236 -20.86 -5.75 9.26
N LYS A 237 -20.20 -6.58 10.08
CA LYS A 237 -20.57 -6.87 11.46
C LYS A 237 -19.90 -5.94 12.47
N SER A 238 -19.10 -4.95 12.01
CA SER A 238 -18.31 -4.08 12.85
C SER A 238 -18.68 -2.62 12.63
N ASP A 239 -18.39 -1.76 13.60
CA ASP A 239 -18.59 -0.32 13.50
C ASP A 239 -17.28 0.40 13.18
N VAL A 240 -16.15 -0.19 13.61
CA VAL A 240 -14.81 0.38 13.50
C VAL A 240 -13.86 -0.62 12.82
N VAL A 241 -13.07 -0.11 11.91
CA VAL A 241 -11.95 -0.83 11.28
C VAL A 241 -10.67 -0.06 11.56
N ALA A 242 -9.72 -0.71 12.19
CA ALA A 242 -8.54 -0.14 12.81
C ALA A 242 -7.25 -0.68 12.16
N PRO A 243 -6.80 -0.11 11.00
CA PRO A 243 -5.65 -0.61 10.25
C PRO A 243 -4.32 -0.26 10.91
N GLY A 244 -3.25 -0.97 10.53
CA GLY A 244 -1.88 -0.76 11.00
C GLY A 244 -1.26 0.55 10.53
N HIS A 245 -1.77 1.14 9.45
CA HIS A 245 -1.33 2.43 8.89
C HIS A 245 -2.51 3.34 8.55
N GLY A 246 -2.28 4.65 8.61
CA GLY A 246 -3.25 5.66 8.22
C GLY A 246 -4.31 5.92 9.29
N LEU A 247 -5.54 6.11 8.85
CA LEU A 247 -6.69 6.50 9.67
C LEU A 247 -7.57 5.29 10.01
N VAL A 248 -8.22 5.37 11.16
CA VAL A 248 -9.31 4.47 11.56
C VAL A 248 -10.53 4.78 10.70
N LEU A 249 -11.20 3.73 10.22
CA LEU A 249 -12.33 3.83 9.32
C LEU A 249 -13.62 3.44 10.04
N ASP A 250 -14.72 4.09 9.72
CA ASP A 250 -16.04 3.56 10.03
C ASP A 250 -16.40 2.41 9.06
N ARG A 251 -17.52 1.75 9.31
CA ARG A 251 -18.04 0.65 8.46
C ARG A 251 -18.21 1.09 7.01
N GLY A 252 -18.78 2.27 6.78
CA GLY A 252 -19.07 2.79 5.45
C GLY A 252 -17.78 3.03 4.66
N ASP A 253 -16.83 3.72 5.27
CA ASP A 253 -15.50 4.00 4.70
C ASP A 253 -14.74 2.72 4.35
N ALA A 254 -14.75 1.74 5.26
CA ALA A 254 -14.07 0.47 5.06
C ALA A 254 -14.70 -0.35 3.92
N LEU A 255 -16.02 -0.39 3.81
CA LEU A 255 -16.72 -1.08 2.71
C LEU A 255 -16.47 -0.38 1.36
N GLU A 256 -16.41 0.96 1.35
CA GLU A 256 -16.03 1.74 0.16
C GLU A 256 -14.60 1.43 -0.27
N MET A 257 -13.66 1.36 0.69
CA MET A 257 -12.26 1.01 0.42
C MET A 257 -12.11 -0.41 -0.14
N LEU A 258 -12.82 -1.42 0.43
CA LEU A 258 -12.84 -2.78 -0.11
C LEU A 258 -13.43 -2.83 -1.53
N SER A 259 -14.40 -1.98 -1.81
CA SER A 259 -14.98 -1.86 -3.16
C SER A 259 -14.01 -1.20 -4.12
N SER A 260 -13.23 -0.24 -3.62
CA SER A 260 -12.16 0.42 -4.39
C SER A 260 -11.03 -0.54 -4.73
N TYR A 261 -10.62 -1.41 -3.81
CA TYR A 261 -9.65 -2.49 -4.07
C TYR A 261 -10.07 -3.36 -5.26
N GLU A 262 -11.34 -3.79 -5.26
CA GLU A 262 -11.89 -4.61 -6.34
C GLU A 262 -11.87 -3.89 -7.69
N LYS A 263 -12.27 -2.59 -7.73
CA LYS A 263 -12.25 -1.77 -8.95
C LYS A 263 -10.83 -1.56 -9.46
N TRP A 264 -9.86 -1.28 -8.59
CA TRP A 264 -8.46 -1.10 -8.98
C TRP A 264 -7.87 -2.37 -9.61
N ILE A 265 -8.17 -3.53 -9.01
CA ILE A 265 -7.70 -4.82 -9.53
C ILE A 265 -8.34 -5.14 -10.90
N LYS A 266 -9.63 -4.87 -11.06
CA LYS A 266 -10.37 -5.13 -12.31
C LYS A 266 -10.08 -4.13 -13.43
N LYS A 267 -9.37 -3.04 -13.13
CA LYS A 267 -9.04 -1.99 -14.11
C LYS A 267 -10.27 -1.41 -14.79
N GLU A 268 -11.31 -1.09 -14.02
CA GLU A 268 -12.59 -0.58 -14.52
C GLU A 268 -12.55 0.91 -14.91
N SER A 269 -11.38 1.45 -15.27
CA SER A 269 -11.20 2.83 -15.72
C SER A 269 -10.78 2.89 -17.19
N ARG A 270 -11.12 3.98 -17.88
CA ARG A 270 -10.57 4.29 -19.22
C ARG A 270 -9.29 5.11 -19.11
N LYS A 271 -8.40 4.69 -18.21
CA LYS A 271 -7.14 5.39 -17.94
C LYS A 271 -6.01 4.83 -18.78
N ILE A 272 -5.26 5.72 -19.40
CA ILE A 272 -3.98 5.43 -20.07
C ILE A 272 -2.87 6.14 -19.31
N VAL A 273 -1.88 5.40 -18.86
CA VAL A 273 -0.66 5.98 -18.29
C VAL A 273 0.38 6.11 -19.39
N VAL A 274 0.84 7.34 -19.60
CA VAL A 274 1.94 7.66 -20.51
C VAL A 274 3.21 7.80 -19.69
N VAL A 275 4.19 6.94 -19.95
CA VAL A 275 5.49 7.02 -19.29
C VAL A 275 6.60 7.13 -20.32
N TYR A 276 7.47 8.14 -20.18
CA TYR A 276 8.56 8.33 -21.12
C TYR A 276 9.86 8.76 -20.45
N ALA A 277 10.97 8.44 -21.09
CA ALA A 277 12.26 9.06 -20.82
C ALA A 277 12.71 9.90 -22.02
N SER A 278 13.25 11.08 -21.78
CA SER A 278 13.68 11.98 -22.86
C SER A 278 14.93 12.75 -22.45
N MET A 279 16.02 12.58 -23.20
CA MET A 279 17.29 13.30 -22.98
C MET A 279 17.29 14.68 -23.66
N TYR A 280 16.78 14.75 -24.89
CA TYR A 280 16.87 15.95 -25.76
C TYR A 280 15.52 16.44 -26.27
N GLY A 281 14.43 16.05 -25.64
CA GLY A 281 13.07 16.51 -25.95
C GLY A 281 12.30 15.69 -26.97
N PHE A 282 12.93 15.03 -27.95
CA PHE A 282 12.23 14.34 -29.06
C PHE A 282 11.27 13.24 -28.59
N THR A 283 11.67 12.41 -27.63
CA THR A 283 10.81 11.34 -27.09
C THR A 283 9.65 11.95 -26.30
N GLY A 284 9.91 12.99 -25.52
CA GLY A 284 8.87 13.71 -24.77
C GLY A 284 7.84 14.38 -25.71
N GLU A 285 8.28 14.99 -26.81
CA GLU A 285 7.39 15.56 -27.84
C GLU A 285 6.48 14.49 -28.44
N ALA A 286 7.05 13.32 -28.80
CA ALA A 286 6.27 12.21 -29.33
C ALA A 286 5.22 11.73 -28.33
N ALA A 287 5.62 11.49 -27.08
CA ALA A 287 4.76 10.98 -26.03
C ALA A 287 3.64 11.95 -25.67
N THR A 288 3.95 13.24 -25.48
CA THR A 288 2.96 14.26 -25.10
C THR A 288 1.99 14.59 -26.25
N ARG A 289 2.44 14.52 -27.50
CA ARG A 289 1.55 14.66 -28.66
C ARG A 289 0.51 13.53 -28.69
N LEU A 290 0.93 12.29 -28.51
CA LEU A 290 0.02 11.14 -28.48
C LEU A 290 -0.87 11.12 -27.24
N ALA A 291 -0.39 11.58 -26.09
CA ALA A 291 -1.21 11.79 -24.90
C ALA A 291 -2.42 12.68 -25.22
N LYS A 292 -2.21 13.85 -25.84
CA LYS A 292 -3.30 14.76 -26.27
C LYS A 292 -4.27 14.11 -27.26
N VAL A 293 -3.75 13.26 -28.14
CA VAL A 293 -4.60 12.52 -29.09
C VAL A 293 -5.53 11.56 -28.34
N LEU A 294 -4.97 10.81 -27.35
CA LEU A 294 -5.76 9.87 -26.54
C LEU A 294 -6.79 10.60 -25.64
N GLU A 295 -6.43 11.75 -25.07
CA GLU A 295 -7.38 12.63 -24.36
C GLU A 295 -8.56 13.02 -25.29
N GLY A 296 -8.27 13.37 -26.55
CA GLY A 296 -9.27 13.67 -27.58
C GLY A 296 -10.18 12.47 -27.93
N GLN A 297 -9.77 11.23 -27.61
CA GLN A 297 -10.59 10.02 -27.76
C GLN A 297 -11.37 9.67 -26.46
N GLY A 298 -11.36 10.55 -25.46
CA GLY A 298 -12.08 10.38 -24.20
C GLY A 298 -11.44 9.43 -23.21
N PHE A 299 -10.11 9.21 -23.30
CA PHE A 299 -9.36 8.57 -22.26
C PHE A 299 -8.96 9.56 -21.15
N GLU A 300 -8.94 9.10 -19.90
CA GLU A 300 -8.21 9.77 -18.84
C GLU A 300 -6.71 9.49 -19.06
N VAL A 301 -5.91 10.54 -19.27
CA VAL A 301 -4.48 10.37 -19.55
C VAL A 301 -3.65 10.98 -18.44
N VAL A 302 -2.75 10.17 -17.84
CA VAL A 302 -1.79 10.63 -16.85
C VAL A 302 -0.38 10.47 -17.42
N VAL A 303 0.44 11.52 -17.32
CA VAL A 303 1.77 11.56 -17.97
C VAL A 303 2.88 11.62 -16.94
N TYR A 304 3.85 10.72 -17.07
CA TYR A 304 5.07 10.62 -16.27
C TYR A 304 6.30 10.75 -17.17
N GLY A 305 6.97 11.90 -17.08
CA GLY A 305 8.13 12.21 -17.91
C GLY A 305 9.44 12.24 -17.13
N PHE A 306 10.34 11.31 -17.42
CA PHE A 306 11.70 11.30 -16.87
C PHE A 306 12.61 12.07 -17.84
N ASN A 307 13.11 13.21 -17.40
CA ASN A 307 13.99 14.08 -18.20
C ASN A 307 15.06 14.74 -17.33
N ASP A 308 15.83 15.65 -17.90
CA ASP A 308 16.93 16.29 -17.19
C ASP A 308 16.48 17.23 -16.05
N TYR A 309 15.19 17.61 -16.01
CA TYR A 309 14.61 18.56 -15.07
C TYR A 309 13.64 17.93 -14.08
N GLU A 310 13.05 16.78 -14.44
CA GLU A 310 11.98 16.15 -13.67
C GLU A 310 12.22 14.66 -13.44
N ARG A 311 11.92 14.22 -12.24
CA ARG A 311 11.90 12.82 -11.82
C ARG A 311 10.58 12.56 -11.08
N PRO A 312 9.56 12.09 -11.78
CA PRO A 312 8.29 11.74 -11.14
C PRO A 312 8.47 10.59 -10.16
N MET A 313 7.63 10.56 -9.13
CA MET A 313 7.63 9.48 -8.14
C MET A 313 7.17 8.17 -8.77
N VAL A 314 7.96 7.12 -8.56
CA VAL A 314 7.63 5.76 -9.03
C VAL A 314 6.44 5.21 -8.25
N SER A 315 6.30 5.56 -6.99
CA SER A 315 5.14 5.20 -6.15
C SER A 315 3.80 5.69 -6.71
N GLU A 316 3.72 6.95 -7.19
CA GLU A 316 2.52 7.47 -7.86
C GLU A 316 2.28 6.83 -9.22
N LEU A 317 3.33 6.66 -10.01
CA LEU A 317 3.25 6.02 -11.32
C LEU A 317 2.68 4.59 -11.21
N VAL A 318 3.14 3.79 -10.26
CA VAL A 318 2.62 2.43 -10.01
C VAL A 318 1.17 2.47 -9.54
N SER A 319 0.81 3.45 -8.71
CA SER A 319 -0.57 3.68 -8.28
C SER A 319 -1.52 3.96 -9.45
N ASP A 320 -1.10 4.80 -10.38
CA ASP A 320 -1.91 5.09 -11.57
C ASP A 320 -1.92 3.92 -12.58
N ALA A 321 -0.83 3.18 -12.69
CA ALA A 321 -0.78 1.99 -13.52
C ALA A 321 -1.63 0.82 -12.98
N MET A 322 -1.95 0.80 -11.67
CA MET A 322 -2.71 -0.28 -11.03
C MET A 322 -4.09 -0.46 -11.66
N ASP A 323 -4.80 0.62 -11.93
CA ASP A 323 -6.14 0.60 -12.53
C ASP A 323 -6.16 1.05 -14.00
N ALA A 324 -4.98 1.27 -14.61
CA ALA A 324 -4.89 1.69 -16.00
C ALA A 324 -5.30 0.58 -16.97
N GLU A 325 -6.05 0.94 -18.00
CA GLU A 325 -6.41 0.06 -19.12
C GLU A 325 -5.19 -0.27 -19.99
N GLY A 326 -4.25 0.69 -20.12
CA GLY A 326 -3.05 0.51 -20.91
C GLY A 326 -1.93 1.51 -20.60
N LEU A 327 -0.74 1.19 -21.11
CA LEU A 327 0.46 2.02 -21.03
C LEU A 327 0.89 2.46 -22.42
N LEU A 328 1.11 3.77 -22.59
CA LEU A 328 1.89 4.33 -23.70
C LEU A 328 3.30 4.60 -23.18
N VAL A 329 4.24 3.78 -23.59
CA VAL A 329 5.64 3.89 -23.14
C VAL A 329 6.48 4.49 -24.26
N ALA A 330 7.33 5.46 -23.93
CA ALA A 330 8.26 6.03 -24.91
C ALA A 330 9.69 6.10 -24.36
N ALA A 331 10.64 5.60 -25.13
CA ALA A 331 12.03 5.57 -24.74
C ALA A 331 13.01 5.80 -25.90
N PRO A 332 14.12 6.53 -25.69
CA PRO A 332 15.23 6.52 -26.62
C PRO A 332 16.10 5.28 -26.44
N ALA A 333 16.95 4.99 -27.44
CA ALA A 333 18.06 4.07 -27.23
C ALA A 333 19.15 4.75 -26.36
N TYR A 334 19.69 3.98 -25.42
CA TYR A 334 20.82 4.40 -24.58
C TYR A 334 21.87 3.29 -24.53
N GLU A 335 23.10 3.60 -24.91
CA GLU A 335 24.20 2.61 -24.94
C GLU A 335 23.81 1.27 -25.63
N ASN A 336 23.11 1.39 -26.74
CA ASN A 336 22.63 0.25 -27.51
C ASN A 336 21.58 -0.65 -26.79
N GLN A 337 20.88 -0.11 -25.81
CA GLN A 337 19.82 -0.78 -25.02
C GLN A 337 18.60 0.14 -24.86
N ILE A 338 17.51 -0.42 -24.32
CA ILE A 338 16.37 0.37 -23.83
C ILE A 338 16.83 1.24 -22.66
N TYR A 339 16.34 2.48 -22.62
CA TYR A 339 16.71 3.44 -21.59
C TYR A 339 16.54 2.86 -20.17
N PRO A 340 17.58 2.92 -19.30
CA PRO A 340 17.61 2.19 -18.03
C PRO A 340 16.43 2.49 -17.09
N THR A 341 16.04 3.78 -16.97
CA THR A 341 14.91 4.17 -16.13
C THR A 341 13.60 3.55 -16.61
N ILE A 342 13.38 3.45 -17.93
CA ILE A 342 12.17 2.82 -18.49
C ILE A 342 12.15 1.32 -18.23
N ARG A 343 13.31 0.65 -18.32
CA ARG A 343 13.41 -0.78 -17.94
C ARG A 343 13.03 -1.00 -16.48
N TYR A 344 13.62 -0.21 -15.58
CA TYR A 344 13.34 -0.26 -14.14
C TYR A 344 11.85 -0.04 -13.83
N VAL A 345 11.27 1.00 -14.41
CA VAL A 345 9.86 1.36 -14.17
C VAL A 345 8.91 0.27 -14.71
N LEU A 346 9.19 -0.26 -15.90
CA LEU A 346 8.36 -1.31 -16.50
C LEU A 346 8.43 -2.62 -15.71
N ASP A 347 9.61 -2.98 -15.19
CA ASP A 347 9.78 -4.15 -14.32
C ASP A 347 8.91 -4.03 -13.06
N ILE A 348 8.95 -2.89 -12.39
CA ILE A 348 8.13 -2.62 -11.20
C ILE A 348 6.64 -2.63 -11.53
N ILE A 349 6.21 -1.94 -12.60
CA ILE A 349 4.80 -1.91 -13.01
C ILE A 349 4.30 -3.32 -13.28
N ALA A 350 5.05 -4.10 -14.08
CA ALA A 350 4.67 -5.46 -14.43
C ALA A 350 4.52 -6.34 -13.19
N HIS A 351 5.46 -6.24 -12.25
CA HIS A 351 5.46 -7.00 -11.01
C HIS A 351 4.26 -6.64 -10.11
N LYS A 352 4.00 -5.35 -9.91
CA LYS A 352 2.97 -4.88 -8.97
C LYS A 352 1.56 -4.87 -9.55
N THR A 353 1.39 -4.57 -10.85
CA THR A 353 0.06 -4.35 -11.44
C THR A 353 -0.38 -5.45 -12.40
N GLY A 354 0.50 -6.41 -12.71
CA GLY A 354 0.26 -7.47 -13.71
C GLY A 354 0.24 -6.95 -15.14
N CYS A 355 1.02 -5.95 -15.41
CA CYS A 355 1.28 -5.29 -16.69
C CYS A 355 0.08 -5.24 -17.67
N PRO A 356 -0.56 -4.08 -17.85
CA PRO A 356 -1.64 -3.92 -18.82
C PRO A 356 -1.12 -4.05 -20.26
N ARG A 357 -1.97 -3.83 -21.27
CA ARG A 357 -1.51 -3.71 -22.66
C ARG A 357 -0.54 -2.53 -22.82
N VAL A 358 0.50 -2.69 -23.63
CA VAL A 358 1.56 -1.69 -23.80
C VAL A 358 1.73 -1.32 -25.27
N PHE A 359 1.64 -0.02 -25.57
CA PHE A 359 2.11 0.54 -26.82
C PHE A 359 3.47 1.18 -26.59
N PHE A 360 4.53 0.66 -27.22
CA PHE A 360 5.90 1.14 -27.02
C PHE A 360 6.38 1.98 -28.21
N LEU A 361 6.75 3.24 -27.92
CA LEU A 361 7.38 4.15 -28.87
C LEU A 361 8.88 4.16 -28.70
N HIS A 362 9.60 4.01 -29.76
CA HIS A 362 11.05 4.09 -29.75
C HIS A 362 11.54 5.23 -30.65
N VAL A 363 12.31 6.16 -30.06
CA VAL A 363 12.93 7.26 -30.81
C VAL A 363 14.44 7.03 -30.87
N TYR A 364 14.99 6.87 -32.07
CA TYR A 364 16.39 6.47 -32.23
C TYR A 364 17.14 7.32 -33.27
N GLY A 365 18.46 7.52 -33.01
CA GLY A 365 19.38 8.18 -33.94
C GLY A 365 20.00 7.23 -34.96
N TRP A 366 20.70 6.22 -34.49
CA TRP A 366 21.52 5.32 -35.36
C TRP A 366 21.12 3.83 -35.34
N GLY A 367 20.29 3.39 -34.45
CA GLY A 367 19.85 1.98 -34.40
C GLY A 367 18.61 1.79 -33.58
N SER A 368 17.59 1.13 -34.14
CA SER A 368 16.38 0.79 -33.42
C SER A 368 16.61 -0.36 -32.43
N ARG A 369 15.99 -0.25 -31.24
CA ARG A 369 15.94 -1.28 -30.19
C ARG A 369 14.52 -1.74 -29.92
N VAL A 370 13.62 -1.55 -30.84
CA VAL A 370 12.21 -1.89 -30.68
C VAL A 370 12.02 -3.40 -30.49
N GLY A 371 12.87 -4.22 -31.12
CA GLY A 371 12.87 -5.67 -30.90
C GLY A 371 13.21 -6.05 -29.45
N ASP A 372 14.23 -5.40 -28.87
CA ASP A 372 14.64 -5.62 -27.48
C ASP A 372 13.53 -5.18 -26.52
N ALA A 373 12.82 -4.07 -26.82
CA ALA A 373 11.67 -3.63 -26.04
C ALA A 373 10.52 -4.64 -26.07
N ARG A 374 10.25 -5.20 -27.24
CA ARG A 374 9.21 -6.25 -27.39
C ARG A 374 9.57 -7.48 -26.57
N SER A 375 10.79 -8.01 -26.71
CA SER A 375 11.25 -9.19 -25.97
C SER A 375 11.18 -8.96 -24.45
N MET A 376 11.60 -7.80 -23.98
CA MET A 376 11.51 -7.43 -22.55
C MET A 376 10.06 -7.42 -22.06
N LEU A 377 9.13 -6.82 -22.80
CA LEU A 377 7.72 -6.75 -22.42
C LEU A 377 7.03 -8.12 -22.44
N GLU A 378 7.44 -9.00 -23.36
CA GLU A 378 6.99 -10.39 -23.41
C GLU A 378 7.53 -11.20 -22.21
N GLU A 379 8.79 -11.03 -21.82
CA GLU A 379 9.38 -11.63 -20.61
C GLU A 379 8.66 -11.15 -19.34
N LEU A 380 8.29 -9.88 -19.29
CA LEU A 380 7.50 -9.29 -18.20
C LEU A 380 6.02 -9.72 -18.22
N LYS A 381 5.62 -10.55 -19.18
CA LYS A 381 4.24 -11.02 -19.35
C LYS A 381 3.23 -9.87 -19.44
N CYS A 382 3.63 -8.76 -20.05
CA CYS A 382 2.71 -7.69 -20.38
C CYS A 382 1.63 -8.21 -21.33
N GLY A 383 0.45 -7.60 -21.28
CA GLY A 383 -0.67 -7.95 -22.15
C GLY A 383 -0.31 -7.81 -23.64
N VAL A 384 -1.25 -7.33 -24.45
CA VAL A 384 -0.95 -7.09 -25.86
C VAL A 384 0.13 -6.02 -26.00
N VAL A 385 1.16 -6.28 -26.83
CA VAL A 385 2.28 -5.37 -27.06
C VAL A 385 2.32 -4.94 -28.53
N GLU A 386 2.23 -3.63 -28.77
CA GLU A 386 2.54 -3.03 -30.06
C GLU A 386 3.74 -2.06 -29.96
N THR A 387 4.47 -1.91 -31.04
CA THR A 387 5.69 -1.10 -31.08
C THR A 387 5.72 -0.23 -32.32
N LEU A 388 6.31 0.96 -32.19
CA LEU A 388 6.49 1.91 -33.30
C LEU A 388 7.81 2.66 -33.16
N ASP A 389 8.54 2.79 -34.26
CA ASP A 389 9.81 3.46 -34.35
C ASP A 389 9.69 4.86 -34.96
N PHE A 390 10.47 5.80 -34.43
CA PHE A 390 10.62 7.15 -34.99
C PHE A 390 12.09 7.57 -35.07
N LYS A 391 12.42 8.33 -36.12
CA LYS A 391 13.61 9.17 -36.11
C LYS A 391 13.27 10.54 -35.51
N PRO A 392 14.20 11.23 -34.84
CA PRO A 392 13.96 12.56 -34.27
C PRO A 392 13.31 13.54 -35.26
N SER A 393 13.76 13.55 -36.51
CA SER A 393 13.24 14.41 -37.56
C SER A 393 11.78 14.14 -37.99
N THR A 394 11.24 12.97 -37.64
CA THR A 394 9.87 12.57 -38.03
C THR A 394 8.87 12.64 -36.89
N VAL A 395 9.30 12.99 -35.68
CA VAL A 395 8.41 13.11 -34.52
C VAL A 395 7.33 14.16 -34.72
N SER A 396 7.69 15.36 -35.19
CA SER A 396 6.76 16.46 -35.47
C SER A 396 5.85 16.20 -36.66
N SER A 397 6.21 15.27 -37.54
CA SER A 397 5.49 14.91 -38.78
C SER A 397 4.90 13.50 -38.73
N MET A 398 4.48 13.00 -37.55
CA MET A 398 3.74 11.74 -37.44
C MET A 398 2.57 11.72 -38.42
N THR A 399 2.48 10.65 -39.19
CA THR A 399 1.41 10.49 -40.17
C THR A 399 0.08 10.12 -39.50
N ASP A 400 -1.04 10.43 -40.14
CA ASP A 400 -2.37 10.04 -39.67
C ASP A 400 -2.48 8.52 -39.47
N SER A 401 -1.81 7.72 -40.30
CA SER A 401 -1.75 6.27 -40.17
C SER A 401 -1.04 5.81 -38.87
N GLN A 402 0.04 6.48 -38.48
CA GLN A 402 0.77 6.17 -37.25
C GLN A 402 -0.06 6.57 -36.01
N ILE A 403 -0.70 7.74 -36.05
CA ILE A 403 -1.60 8.21 -34.99
C ILE A 403 -2.79 7.26 -34.86
N LYS A 404 -3.43 6.91 -35.98
CA LYS A 404 -4.55 5.97 -36.02
C LYS A 404 -4.18 4.61 -35.41
N ARG A 405 -2.98 4.12 -35.67
CA ARG A 405 -2.51 2.85 -35.12
C ARG A 405 -2.48 2.88 -33.58
N VAL A 406 -2.06 3.99 -32.96
CA VAL A 406 -2.09 4.17 -31.51
C VAL A 406 -3.53 4.23 -30.99
N ILE A 407 -4.39 4.98 -31.65
CA ILE A 407 -5.82 5.06 -31.28
C ILE A 407 -6.47 3.68 -31.36
N ASP A 408 -6.31 2.98 -32.49
CA ASP A 408 -6.89 1.66 -32.72
C ASP A 408 -6.42 0.64 -31.67
N PHE A 409 -5.17 0.74 -31.22
CA PHE A 409 -4.62 -0.12 -30.17
C PHE A 409 -5.38 0.01 -28.86
N PHE A 410 -5.64 1.25 -28.42
CA PHE A 410 -6.31 1.49 -27.14
C PHE A 410 -7.84 1.42 -27.21
N THR A 411 -8.43 1.59 -28.38
CA THR A 411 -9.89 1.50 -28.57
C THR A 411 -10.43 0.11 -28.84
N ARG A 412 -9.57 -0.85 -29.22
CA ARG A 412 -9.96 -2.27 -29.39
C ARG A 412 -10.38 -2.84 -28.05
N THR A 413 -11.62 -3.29 -27.93
CA THR A 413 -12.06 -4.17 -26.84
C THR A 413 -11.27 -5.49 -26.89
N THR A 414 -10.59 -5.84 -25.80
CA THR A 414 -9.94 -7.16 -25.62
C THR A 414 -10.96 -8.22 -25.31
#